data_a580854e9484469b7eec60eafc86d1b7
#
_entry.id   a580854e9484469b7eec60eafc86d1b7
#
_cell.length_a   1.000
_cell.length_b   1.000
_cell.length_c   1.000
_cell.angle_alpha   90.00
_cell.angle_beta   90.00
_cell.angle_gamma   90.00
#
_symmetry.space_group_name_H-M   'P 1'
#
loop_
_entity.id
_entity.type
_entity.pdbx_description
1 polymer ?
#
loop_
_entity_poly.entity_id
_entity_poly.type
_entity_poly.pdbx_seq_one_letter_code
_entity_poly.pdbx_strand_id
1 'polypeptide(L)'
;MKVKLDIVSGFLGAGKTTLIKKLVTEGYRDEKIVVLENEFGKVGIDTDILKNTGVEVEEITAGCICCSSSGDFLSSIEDIINKFNPDRIIVEPTGVAKLSGILRACNDFKFKNLFKINNIISVLDVKRFDFVSSYSKVFVDDQIAVSKTIVLSKNTGVDIKYIEGMYSYIKNININANIINEDIYNISGRDLIEAIENKIQDYDMLNILDKLDRDETRNPYHFSTLEFKTKKSIDYSDIKLIFKCFEDEDTYGKIVRGKGILQNRDKNWYKFDYVENEINEESYYKEESGAICIIGYKLNKKNILNLFE
;
A
#
# COMPACT_ATOMS: atom_id res chain seq x y z
N MET A 1 6.24 8.99 -26.34
CA MET A 1 6.99 9.09 -25.04
C MET A 1 6.68 7.84 -24.24
N LYS A 2 7.59 7.35 -23.36
CA LYS A 2 7.23 6.24 -22.46
C LYS A 2 6.34 6.78 -21.36
N VAL A 3 5.34 5.98 -20.93
CA VAL A 3 4.47 6.32 -19.81
C VAL A 3 5.30 6.45 -18.53
N LYS A 4 5.05 7.47 -17.71
CA LYS A 4 5.69 7.60 -16.40
C LYS A 4 4.98 6.69 -15.41
N LEU A 5 5.75 5.87 -14.69
CA LEU A 5 5.22 5.00 -13.62
C LEU A 5 5.71 5.52 -12.27
N ASP A 6 4.79 5.97 -11.45
CA ASP A 6 5.04 6.35 -10.06
C ASP A 6 4.48 5.27 -9.11
N ILE A 7 5.26 4.90 -8.11
CA ILE A 7 4.86 3.91 -7.11
C ILE A 7 4.79 4.61 -5.76
N VAL A 8 3.62 4.57 -5.12
CA VAL A 8 3.37 5.16 -3.79
C VAL A 8 3.12 4.04 -2.79
N SER A 9 4.15 3.68 -2.07
CA SER A 9 4.14 2.63 -1.04
C SER A 9 4.08 3.25 0.37
N GLY A 10 3.96 2.42 1.35
CA GLY A 10 3.90 2.79 2.77
C GLY A 10 2.97 1.85 3.51
N PHE A 11 3.15 1.75 4.82
CA PHE A 11 2.35 0.87 5.63
C PHE A 11 0.87 1.28 5.64
N LEU A 12 0.03 0.40 6.15
CA LEU A 12 -1.42 0.59 6.18
C LEU A 12 -1.80 1.82 7.01
N GLY A 13 -2.69 2.66 6.47
CA GLY A 13 -3.12 3.90 7.12
C GLY A 13 -2.07 5.00 7.16
N ALA A 14 -0.91 4.85 6.50
CA ALA A 14 0.14 5.87 6.48
C ALA A 14 -0.23 7.15 5.73
N GLY A 15 -1.32 7.17 4.96
CA GLY A 15 -1.73 8.35 4.19
C GLY A 15 -1.35 8.32 2.71
N LYS A 16 -1.10 7.14 2.13
CA LYS A 16 -0.79 6.97 0.71
C LYS A 16 -1.87 7.56 -0.20
N THR A 17 -3.10 7.15 0.03
CA THR A 17 -4.28 7.64 -0.72
C THR A 17 -4.43 9.16 -0.63
N THR A 18 -4.17 9.75 0.54
CA THR A 18 -4.18 11.21 0.73
C THR A 18 -3.10 11.91 -0.12
N LEU A 19 -1.89 11.32 -0.14
CA LEU A 19 -0.80 11.83 -0.97
C LEU A 19 -1.14 11.73 -2.46
N ILE A 20 -1.63 10.58 -2.91
CA ILE A 20 -2.02 10.34 -4.31
C ILE A 20 -3.09 11.36 -4.73
N LYS A 21 -4.13 11.53 -3.91
CA LYS A 21 -5.19 12.50 -4.17
C LYS A 21 -4.63 13.91 -4.36
N LYS A 22 -3.72 14.34 -3.49
CA LYS A 22 -3.09 15.66 -3.61
C LYS A 22 -2.24 15.79 -4.88
N LEU A 23 -1.42 14.79 -5.20
CA LEU A 23 -0.61 14.78 -6.42
C LEU A 23 -1.49 14.91 -7.67
N VAL A 24 -2.60 14.18 -7.69
CA VAL A 24 -3.51 14.19 -8.85
C VAL A 24 -4.30 15.50 -8.96
N THR A 25 -4.85 15.99 -7.84
CA THR A 25 -5.75 17.17 -7.87
C THR A 25 -5.03 18.50 -7.93
N GLU A 26 -3.86 18.60 -7.35
CA GLU A 26 -3.12 19.85 -7.24
C GLU A 26 -1.82 19.86 -8.03
N GLY A 27 -1.22 18.69 -8.23
CA GLY A 27 0.10 18.54 -8.81
C GLY A 27 0.08 18.33 -10.32
N TYR A 28 -0.27 17.17 -10.78
CA TYR A 28 -0.16 16.72 -12.19
C TYR A 28 -1.39 17.08 -13.04
N ARG A 29 -1.87 18.31 -12.94
CA ARG A 29 -3.15 18.75 -13.57
C ARG A 29 -3.20 18.66 -15.10
N ASP A 30 -2.05 18.73 -15.75
CA ASP A 30 -1.94 18.76 -17.21
C ASP A 30 -1.59 17.38 -17.80
N GLU A 31 -1.47 16.33 -16.97
CA GLU A 31 -1.18 14.98 -17.39
C GLU A 31 -2.44 14.11 -17.36
N LYS A 32 -2.58 13.22 -18.35
CA LYS A 32 -3.59 12.17 -18.32
C LYS A 32 -3.12 11.06 -17.38
N ILE A 33 -3.77 10.93 -16.24
CA ILE A 33 -3.34 10.03 -15.16
C ILE A 33 -4.31 8.87 -15.03
N VAL A 34 -3.75 7.68 -14.83
CA VAL A 34 -4.48 6.52 -14.33
C VAL A 34 -3.90 6.15 -12.97
N VAL A 35 -4.76 6.00 -11.97
CA VAL A 35 -4.39 5.49 -10.66
C VAL A 35 -4.75 4.01 -10.59
N LEU A 36 -3.75 3.19 -10.31
CA LEU A 36 -3.88 1.75 -10.16
C LEU A 36 -3.81 1.39 -8.69
N GLU A 37 -4.95 1.08 -8.10
CA GLU A 37 -5.06 0.67 -6.71
C GLU A 37 -5.13 -0.84 -6.60
N ASN A 38 -4.34 -1.38 -5.70
CA ASN A 38 -4.43 -2.77 -5.31
C ASN A 38 -5.15 -2.89 -3.97
N GLU A 39 -6.43 -2.56 -3.98
CA GLU A 39 -7.26 -2.70 -2.79
C GLU A 39 -8.25 -3.86 -2.95
N PHE A 40 -8.40 -4.66 -1.89
CA PHE A 40 -9.38 -5.72 -1.83
C PHE A 40 -10.77 -5.11 -1.57
N GLY A 41 -11.68 -5.26 -2.55
CA GLY A 41 -13.04 -4.73 -2.49
C GLY A 41 -13.22 -3.41 -3.26
N LYS A 42 -14.35 -3.28 -3.94
CA LYS A 42 -14.71 -2.23 -4.91
C LYS A 42 -14.85 -0.80 -4.36
N VAL A 43 -14.08 -0.41 -3.35
CA VAL A 43 -14.10 0.97 -2.83
C VAL A 43 -12.65 1.42 -2.66
N GLY A 44 -12.05 1.74 -3.79
CA GLY A 44 -10.84 2.54 -3.85
C GLY A 44 -11.10 4.00 -3.48
N ILE A 45 -10.10 4.84 -3.58
CA ILE A 45 -10.19 6.31 -3.42
C ILE A 45 -11.56 6.75 -3.89
N ASP A 46 -12.25 7.60 -3.10
CA ASP A 46 -13.52 8.19 -3.50
C ASP A 46 -13.49 8.50 -5.00
N THR A 47 -13.80 7.48 -5.81
CA THR A 47 -13.80 7.54 -7.27
C THR A 47 -14.63 8.73 -7.77
N ASP A 48 -15.61 9.14 -6.96
CA ASP A 48 -16.44 10.31 -7.26
C ASP A 48 -15.66 11.63 -7.14
N ILE A 49 -14.65 11.72 -6.30
CA ILE A 49 -13.82 12.93 -6.18
C ILE A 49 -12.80 13.01 -7.32
N LEU A 50 -12.26 11.88 -7.75
CA LEU A 50 -11.31 11.84 -8.87
C LEU A 50 -11.99 11.92 -10.23
N LYS A 51 -13.19 11.37 -10.40
CA LYS A 51 -14.00 11.51 -11.63
C LYS A 51 -14.25 12.97 -12.02
N ASN A 52 -14.36 13.86 -11.04
CA ASN A 52 -14.54 15.30 -11.31
C ASN A 52 -13.24 16.01 -11.74
N THR A 53 -12.09 15.35 -11.66
CA THR A 53 -10.78 15.91 -12.06
C THR A 53 -10.28 15.40 -13.40
N GLY A 54 -11.04 14.53 -14.08
CA GLY A 54 -10.63 13.91 -15.35
C GLY A 54 -9.59 12.78 -15.20
N VAL A 55 -9.43 12.26 -13.98
CA VAL A 55 -8.54 11.16 -13.67
C VAL A 55 -9.30 9.84 -13.77
N GLU A 56 -8.73 8.90 -14.50
CA GLU A 56 -9.25 7.53 -14.56
C GLU A 56 -8.68 6.71 -13.40
N VAL A 57 -9.56 6.04 -12.66
CA VAL A 57 -9.18 5.12 -11.58
C VAL A 57 -9.51 3.71 -12.02
N GLU A 58 -8.51 2.87 -12.12
CA GLU A 58 -8.66 1.44 -12.41
C GLU A 58 -8.28 0.64 -11.18
N GLU A 59 -9.15 -0.26 -10.80
CA GLU A 59 -8.94 -1.22 -9.71
C GLU A 59 -8.49 -2.55 -10.27
N ILE A 60 -7.43 -3.15 -9.70
CA ILE A 60 -7.10 -4.54 -10.00
C ILE A 60 -8.05 -5.44 -9.20
N THR A 61 -9.04 -6.00 -9.86
CA THR A 61 -10.00 -6.95 -9.28
C THR A 61 -9.45 -8.37 -9.16
N ALA A 62 -8.32 -8.67 -9.77
CA ALA A 62 -7.70 -10.01 -9.81
C ALA A 62 -6.50 -10.11 -8.85
N GLY A 63 -6.77 -10.41 -7.58
CA GLY A 63 -5.72 -10.80 -6.62
C GLY A 63 -4.80 -9.66 -6.18
N CYS A 64 -4.18 -9.84 -5.01
CA CYS A 64 -3.21 -8.89 -4.45
C CYS A 64 -1.94 -8.86 -5.32
N ILE A 65 -1.38 -7.68 -5.65
CA ILE A 65 -0.06 -7.56 -6.33
C ILE A 65 1.03 -8.35 -5.58
N CYS A 66 0.86 -8.53 -4.26
CA CYS A 66 1.76 -9.33 -3.44
C CYS A 66 1.52 -10.85 -3.55
N CYS A 67 0.36 -11.30 -4.08
CA CYS A 67 -0.06 -12.70 -4.16
C CYS A 67 -0.26 -13.20 -5.59
N SER A 68 -0.57 -12.30 -6.54
CA SER A 68 -0.59 -12.62 -7.97
C SER A 68 0.85 -12.78 -8.49
N SER A 69 1.03 -13.59 -9.50
CA SER A 69 2.32 -13.68 -10.17
C SER A 69 2.72 -12.29 -10.68
N SER A 70 4.02 -11.96 -10.63
CA SER A 70 4.53 -10.68 -11.15
C SER A 70 4.05 -10.38 -12.58
N GLY A 71 3.64 -11.42 -13.32
CA GLY A 71 3.07 -11.33 -14.67
C GLY A 71 1.70 -10.66 -14.71
N ASP A 72 0.81 -10.94 -13.75
CA ASP A 72 -0.56 -10.39 -13.75
C ASP A 72 -0.55 -8.88 -13.52
N PHE A 73 0.33 -8.40 -12.62
CA PHE A 73 0.51 -6.97 -12.37
C PHE A 73 1.01 -6.22 -13.61
N LEU A 74 2.02 -6.76 -14.28
CA LEU A 74 2.59 -6.13 -15.48
C LEU A 74 1.63 -6.18 -16.66
N SER A 75 0.87 -7.27 -16.80
CA SER A 75 -0.21 -7.37 -17.81
C SER A 75 -1.29 -6.31 -17.56
N SER A 76 -1.65 -6.05 -16.30
CA SER A 76 -2.61 -4.99 -15.97
C SER A 76 -2.10 -3.59 -16.36
N ILE A 77 -0.80 -3.31 -16.16
CA ILE A 77 -0.19 -2.05 -16.61
C ILE A 77 -0.23 -1.95 -18.15
N GLU A 78 0.06 -3.03 -18.88
CA GLU A 78 0.01 -3.06 -20.33
C GLU A 78 -1.42 -2.81 -20.84
N ASP A 79 -2.42 -3.45 -20.24
CA ASP A 79 -3.83 -3.23 -20.56
C ASP A 79 -4.26 -1.77 -20.33
N ILE A 80 -3.83 -1.18 -19.22
CA ILE A 80 -4.09 0.24 -18.91
C ILE A 80 -3.47 1.15 -19.97
N ILE A 81 -2.23 0.90 -20.35
CA ILE A 81 -1.54 1.69 -21.38
C ILE A 81 -2.29 1.59 -22.70
N ASN A 82 -2.69 0.39 -23.11
CA ASN A 82 -3.40 0.15 -24.37
C ASN A 82 -4.81 0.78 -24.36
N LYS A 83 -5.52 0.70 -23.22
CA LYS A 83 -6.91 1.18 -23.10
C LYS A 83 -6.99 2.70 -23.00
N PHE A 84 -6.12 3.30 -22.18
CA PHE A 84 -6.25 4.71 -21.81
C PHE A 84 -5.21 5.61 -22.46
N ASN A 85 -4.07 5.07 -22.93
CA ASN A 85 -2.92 5.85 -23.43
C ASN A 85 -2.57 7.03 -22.50
N PRO A 86 -2.23 6.75 -21.22
CA PRO A 86 -1.97 7.78 -20.22
C PRO A 86 -0.58 8.37 -20.36
N ASP A 87 -0.38 9.58 -19.83
CA ASP A 87 0.95 10.18 -19.65
C ASP A 87 1.66 9.60 -18.41
N ARG A 88 0.85 9.24 -17.38
CA ARG A 88 1.32 8.77 -16.09
C ARG A 88 0.40 7.70 -15.51
N ILE A 89 1.00 6.69 -14.88
CA ILE A 89 0.31 5.71 -14.04
C ILE A 89 0.86 5.84 -12.63
N ILE A 90 -0.02 6.01 -11.65
CA ILE A 90 0.32 5.99 -10.22
C ILE A 90 -0.15 4.67 -9.66
N VAL A 91 0.76 3.88 -9.09
CA VAL A 91 0.46 2.57 -8.48
C VAL A 91 0.49 2.70 -6.97
N GLU A 92 -0.61 2.32 -6.32
CA GLU A 92 -0.66 2.11 -4.87
C GLU A 92 -0.65 0.60 -4.57
N PRO A 93 0.51 -0.02 -4.27
CA PRO A 93 0.55 -1.40 -3.85
C PRO A 93 -0.02 -1.57 -2.44
N THR A 94 -0.38 -2.80 -2.06
CA THR A 94 -0.80 -3.08 -0.68
C THR A 94 0.30 -2.71 0.30
N GLY A 95 -0.08 -2.17 1.46
CA GLY A 95 0.88 -1.68 2.46
C GLY A 95 1.79 -2.75 3.08
N VAL A 96 1.59 -4.02 2.74
CA VAL A 96 2.41 -5.16 3.17
C VAL A 96 3.15 -5.83 2.02
N ALA A 97 3.18 -5.22 0.84
CA ALA A 97 3.99 -5.71 -0.27
C ALA A 97 5.46 -5.27 -0.07
N LYS A 98 6.39 -6.19 -0.35
CA LYS A 98 7.80 -5.80 -0.50
C LYS A 98 7.94 -4.93 -1.75
N LEU A 99 8.32 -3.69 -1.56
CA LEU A 99 8.47 -2.73 -2.66
C LEU A 99 9.58 -3.15 -3.61
N SER A 100 10.65 -3.73 -3.09
CA SER A 100 11.74 -4.33 -3.89
C SER A 100 11.23 -5.39 -4.88
N GLY A 101 10.27 -6.23 -4.47
CA GLY A 101 9.67 -7.25 -5.34
C GLY A 101 8.90 -6.64 -6.52
N ILE A 102 8.15 -5.58 -6.28
CA ILE A 102 7.42 -4.84 -7.32
C ILE A 102 8.41 -4.20 -8.31
N LEU A 103 9.48 -3.60 -7.79
CA LEU A 103 10.50 -2.97 -8.63
C LEU A 103 11.25 -3.99 -9.51
N ARG A 104 11.52 -5.20 -8.98
CA ARG A 104 12.08 -6.29 -9.77
C ARG A 104 11.15 -6.68 -10.92
N ALA A 105 9.86 -6.84 -10.63
CA ALA A 105 8.87 -7.11 -11.66
C ALA A 105 8.90 -6.00 -12.75
N CYS A 106 8.84 -4.74 -12.35
CA CYS A 106 8.88 -3.60 -13.28
C CYS A 106 10.17 -3.53 -14.13
N ASN A 107 11.25 -4.18 -13.70
CA ASN A 107 12.52 -4.21 -14.45
C ASN A 107 12.58 -5.34 -15.50
N ASP A 108 11.52 -6.12 -15.68
CA ASP A 108 11.46 -7.16 -16.72
C ASP A 108 11.65 -6.53 -18.10
N PHE A 109 12.52 -7.16 -18.90
CA PHE A 109 12.90 -6.70 -20.23
C PHE A 109 11.70 -6.51 -21.17
N LYS A 110 10.67 -7.33 -21.03
CA LYS A 110 9.46 -7.27 -21.85
C LYS A 110 8.74 -5.93 -21.76
N PHE A 111 8.81 -5.27 -20.60
CA PHE A 111 8.05 -4.06 -20.29
C PHE A 111 8.89 -2.77 -20.36
N LYS A 112 10.22 -2.89 -20.57
CA LYS A 112 11.13 -1.73 -20.63
C LYS A 112 10.76 -0.65 -21.65
N ASN A 113 10.02 -1.02 -22.68
CA ASN A 113 9.60 -0.08 -23.73
C ASN A 113 8.26 0.58 -23.48
N LEU A 114 7.45 0.05 -22.56
CA LEU A 114 6.09 0.53 -22.29
C LEU A 114 6.11 1.74 -21.35
N PHE A 115 6.84 1.64 -20.26
CA PHE A 115 6.89 2.68 -19.24
C PHE A 115 8.31 2.94 -18.73
N LYS A 116 8.46 4.00 -17.95
CA LYS A 116 9.67 4.33 -17.20
C LYS A 116 9.29 4.57 -15.76
N ILE A 117 9.93 3.86 -14.82
CA ILE A 117 9.80 4.18 -13.40
C ILE A 117 10.32 5.61 -13.18
N ASN A 118 9.42 6.48 -12.74
CA ASN A 118 9.70 7.89 -12.54
C ASN A 118 9.92 8.17 -11.05
N ASN A 119 8.91 7.93 -10.21
CA ASN A 119 9.02 8.11 -8.77
C ASN A 119 8.80 6.80 -8.02
N ILE A 120 9.50 6.67 -6.89
CA ILE A 120 9.33 5.61 -5.92
C ILE A 120 9.21 6.30 -4.56
N ILE A 121 8.00 6.35 -4.03
CA ILE A 121 7.66 7.13 -2.84
C ILE A 121 7.21 6.16 -1.75
N SER A 122 7.76 6.30 -0.54
CA SER A 122 7.22 5.63 0.64
C SER A 122 6.68 6.65 1.64
N VAL A 123 5.47 6.40 2.12
CA VAL A 123 4.82 7.22 3.15
C VAL A 123 4.97 6.53 4.50
N LEU A 124 5.59 7.21 5.47
CA LEU A 124 5.80 6.72 6.82
C LEU A 124 4.96 7.53 7.81
N ASP A 125 4.08 6.84 8.54
CA ASP A 125 3.30 7.44 9.64
C ASP A 125 4.20 7.66 10.85
N VAL A 126 4.51 8.91 11.14
CA VAL A 126 5.43 9.29 12.23
C VAL A 126 4.92 8.82 13.59
N LYS A 127 3.60 8.91 13.84
CA LYS A 127 3.01 8.54 15.12
C LYS A 127 2.97 7.03 15.38
N ARG A 128 3.03 6.23 14.30
CA ARG A 128 2.98 4.76 14.37
C ARG A 128 4.29 4.09 13.98
N PHE A 129 5.35 4.86 13.73
CA PHE A 129 6.59 4.33 13.17
C PHE A 129 7.23 3.26 14.06
N ASP A 130 7.37 3.50 15.36
CA ASP A 130 7.96 2.54 16.30
C ASP A 130 7.14 1.26 16.39
N PHE A 131 5.82 1.41 16.45
CA PHE A 131 4.90 0.28 16.49
C PHE A 131 5.05 -0.55 15.21
N VAL A 132 4.91 0.05 14.02
CA VAL A 132 5.06 -0.63 12.74
C VAL A 132 6.43 -1.29 12.61
N SER A 133 7.50 -0.59 13.00
CA SER A 133 8.86 -1.10 12.93
C SER A 133 9.11 -2.27 13.88
N SER A 134 8.40 -2.36 15.00
CA SER A 134 8.60 -3.43 15.98
C SER A 134 8.24 -4.81 15.43
N TYR A 135 7.27 -4.93 14.54
CA TYR A 135 6.82 -6.21 13.96
C TYR A 135 6.94 -6.30 12.44
N SER A 136 7.09 -5.18 11.76
CA SER A 136 7.19 -5.12 10.28
C SER A 136 8.51 -4.51 9.81
N LYS A 137 9.55 -4.53 10.64
CA LYS A 137 10.84 -3.90 10.37
C LYS A 137 11.36 -4.17 8.96
N VAL A 138 11.27 -5.41 8.52
CA VAL A 138 11.76 -5.82 7.20
C VAL A 138 11.04 -5.13 6.05
N PHE A 139 9.72 -4.94 6.16
CA PHE A 139 8.96 -4.22 5.14
C PHE A 139 9.26 -2.73 5.18
N VAL A 140 9.40 -2.16 6.39
CA VAL A 140 9.76 -0.76 6.58
C VAL A 140 11.17 -0.50 6.01
N ASP A 141 12.13 -1.36 6.33
CA ASP A 141 13.49 -1.24 5.83
C ASP A 141 13.57 -1.43 4.31
N ASP A 142 12.82 -2.40 3.75
CA ASP A 142 12.72 -2.62 2.30
C ASP A 142 12.14 -1.37 1.60
N GLN A 143 11.04 -0.83 2.12
CA GLN A 143 10.43 0.38 1.57
C GLN A 143 11.39 1.58 1.63
N ILE A 144 12.07 1.79 2.75
CA ILE A 144 13.06 2.86 2.90
C ILE A 144 14.23 2.68 1.93
N ALA A 145 14.76 1.45 1.85
CA ALA A 145 15.95 1.16 1.04
C ALA A 145 15.77 1.47 -0.44
N VAL A 146 14.60 1.17 -0.99
CA VAL A 146 14.33 1.33 -2.43
C VAL A 146 13.59 2.61 -2.79
N SER A 147 13.23 3.44 -1.82
CA SER A 147 12.50 4.69 -2.12
C SER A 147 13.44 5.80 -2.54
N LYS A 148 13.03 6.53 -3.58
CA LYS A 148 13.66 7.81 -3.94
C LYS A 148 13.27 8.90 -2.96
N THR A 149 11.97 8.94 -2.61
CA THR A 149 11.40 9.93 -1.71
C THR A 149 10.65 9.26 -0.57
N ILE A 150 10.84 9.77 0.63
CA ILE A 150 10.14 9.34 1.82
C ILE A 150 9.34 10.52 2.36
N VAL A 151 8.04 10.35 2.50
CA VAL A 151 7.13 11.36 3.05
C VAL A 151 6.80 10.97 4.49
N LEU A 152 7.14 11.85 5.44
CA LEU A 152 6.78 11.70 6.85
C LEU A 152 5.39 12.29 7.07
N SER A 153 4.40 11.42 7.19
CA SER A 153 3.01 11.82 7.42
C SER A 153 2.66 11.91 8.90
N LYS A 154 1.57 12.61 9.23
CA LYS A 154 1.01 12.73 10.58
C LYS A 154 2.03 13.25 11.63
N ASN A 155 2.96 14.07 11.19
CA ASN A 155 4.05 14.62 11.99
C ASN A 155 3.61 15.82 12.88
N THR A 156 2.41 16.35 12.67
CA THR A 156 1.89 17.49 13.43
C THR A 156 1.80 17.15 14.93
N GLY A 157 2.46 17.99 15.77
CA GLY A 157 2.49 17.84 17.22
C GLY A 157 3.44 16.76 17.74
N VAL A 158 4.30 16.20 16.88
CA VAL A 158 5.34 15.24 17.28
C VAL A 158 6.63 15.99 17.68
N ASP A 159 7.33 15.49 18.70
CA ASP A 159 8.59 16.07 19.17
C ASP A 159 9.64 16.08 18.04
N ILE A 160 10.31 17.22 17.88
CA ILE A 160 11.34 17.42 16.86
C ILE A 160 12.49 16.41 16.99
N LYS A 161 12.89 16.06 18.21
CA LYS A 161 13.95 15.08 18.45
C LYS A 161 13.57 13.69 17.97
N TYR A 162 12.30 13.32 18.07
CA TYR A 162 11.81 12.07 17.55
C TYR A 162 11.90 12.05 16.02
N ILE A 163 11.49 13.14 15.37
CA ILE A 163 11.60 13.29 13.91
C ILE A 163 13.08 13.24 13.46
N GLU A 164 14.00 13.89 14.18
CA GLU A 164 15.44 13.81 13.91
C GLU A 164 15.98 12.38 14.05
N GLY A 165 15.47 11.61 15.02
CA GLY A 165 15.76 10.19 15.18
C GLY A 165 15.30 9.38 13.95
N MET A 166 14.10 9.65 13.43
CA MET A 166 13.59 9.02 12.20
C MET A 166 14.45 9.39 10.99
N TYR A 167 14.87 10.65 10.85
CA TYR A 167 15.81 11.06 9.80
C TYR A 167 17.10 10.23 9.85
N SER A 168 17.69 10.10 11.03
CA SER A 168 18.91 9.32 11.24
C SER A 168 18.69 7.85 10.88
N TYR A 169 17.56 7.27 11.28
CA TYR A 169 17.19 5.89 10.93
C TYR A 169 17.08 5.70 9.41
N ILE A 170 16.35 6.60 8.75
CA ILE A 170 16.14 6.55 7.29
C ILE A 170 17.49 6.68 6.58
N LYS A 171 18.31 7.64 6.96
CA LYS A 171 19.61 7.90 6.33
C LYS A 171 20.62 6.79 6.53
N ASN A 172 20.54 6.03 7.62
CA ASN A 172 21.37 4.84 7.84
C ASN A 172 21.02 3.71 6.86
N ILE A 173 19.76 3.61 6.43
CA ILE A 173 19.32 2.59 5.46
C ILE A 173 19.51 3.11 4.03
N ASN A 174 19.11 4.34 3.77
CA ASN A 174 19.15 4.97 2.44
C ASN A 174 19.65 6.41 2.55
N ILE A 175 20.97 6.57 2.42
CA ILE A 175 21.63 7.88 2.51
C ILE A 175 21.12 8.87 1.45
N ASN A 176 20.72 8.36 0.30
CA ASN A 176 20.28 9.16 -0.84
C ASN A 176 18.78 9.50 -0.84
N ALA A 177 17.99 8.91 0.08
CA ALA A 177 16.56 9.19 0.12
C ALA A 177 16.29 10.68 0.32
N ASN A 178 15.43 11.26 -0.51
CA ASN A 178 14.86 12.57 -0.23
C ASN A 178 13.79 12.42 0.85
N ILE A 179 13.82 13.26 1.88
CA ILE A 179 12.85 13.20 2.99
C ILE A 179 12.02 14.47 2.97
N ILE A 180 10.70 14.32 2.86
CA ILE A 180 9.72 15.40 2.95
C ILE A 180 9.06 15.29 4.34
N ASN A 181 9.26 16.29 5.17
CA ASN A 181 8.67 16.37 6.51
C ASN A 181 7.62 17.49 6.63
N GLU A 182 7.29 18.14 5.53
CA GLU A 182 6.19 19.08 5.52
C GLU A 182 4.85 18.35 5.57
N ASP A 183 3.90 18.93 6.34
CA ASP A 183 2.56 18.37 6.41
C ASP A 183 1.92 18.39 5.01
N ILE A 184 1.46 17.22 4.55
CA ILE A 184 0.86 17.04 3.23
C ILE A 184 -0.31 18.02 3.00
N TYR A 185 -1.02 18.42 4.05
CA TYR A 185 -2.12 19.37 3.93
C TYR A 185 -1.67 20.82 3.75
N ASN A 186 -0.45 21.15 4.15
CA ASN A 186 0.08 22.52 4.12
C ASN A 186 0.99 22.81 2.91
N ILE A 187 1.70 21.81 2.41
CA ILE A 187 2.53 21.95 1.20
C ILE A 187 1.66 22.14 -0.04
N SER A 188 2.00 23.04 -0.95
CA SER A 188 1.27 23.16 -2.20
C SER A 188 1.54 21.94 -3.12
N GLY A 189 0.59 21.59 -4.00
CA GLY A 189 0.80 20.49 -4.96
C GLY A 189 2.01 20.71 -5.87
N ARG A 190 2.30 21.97 -6.24
CA ARG A 190 3.47 22.33 -7.04
C ARG A 190 4.78 22.10 -6.28
N ASP A 191 4.87 22.60 -5.05
CA ASP A 191 6.07 22.45 -4.23
C ASP A 191 6.31 20.96 -3.87
N LEU A 192 5.23 20.21 -3.67
CA LEU A 192 5.29 18.77 -3.44
C LEU A 192 5.89 18.03 -4.65
N ILE A 193 5.44 18.34 -5.88
CA ILE A 193 6.01 17.76 -7.09
C ILE A 193 7.47 18.15 -7.24
N GLU A 194 7.79 19.41 -7.04
CA GLU A 194 9.18 19.89 -7.12
C GLU A 194 10.06 19.15 -6.12
N ALA A 195 9.58 18.96 -4.89
CA ALA A 195 10.29 18.19 -3.87
C ALA A 195 10.47 16.72 -4.26
N ILE A 196 9.50 16.11 -4.95
CA ILE A 196 9.55 14.70 -5.36
C ILE A 196 10.46 14.52 -6.60
N GLU A 197 10.35 15.39 -7.62
CA GLU A 197 10.97 15.18 -8.92
C GLU A 197 12.38 15.76 -9.05
N ASN A 198 12.71 16.85 -8.33
CA ASN A 198 13.92 17.64 -8.57
C ASN A 198 15.18 17.22 -7.79
N LYS A 199 15.12 16.25 -6.87
CA LYS A 199 16.22 16.03 -5.91
C LYS A 199 17.08 14.78 -6.12
N ILE A 200 16.82 13.93 -7.12
CA ILE A 200 17.55 12.66 -7.22
C ILE A 200 18.21 12.51 -8.58
N GLN A 201 19.51 12.83 -8.64
CA GLN A 201 20.31 12.66 -9.87
C GLN A 201 20.90 11.25 -10.04
N ASP A 202 21.21 10.53 -8.97
CA ASP A 202 21.93 9.23 -9.01
C ASP A 202 21.16 8.12 -8.26
N TYR A 203 20.00 7.71 -8.78
CA TYR A 203 19.27 6.57 -8.22
C TYR A 203 19.57 5.30 -9.02
N ASP A 204 20.46 4.46 -8.47
CA ASP A 204 20.81 3.16 -9.04
C ASP A 204 19.96 2.04 -8.43
N MET A 205 18.76 1.85 -8.99
CA MET A 205 17.79 0.85 -8.55
C MET A 205 18.37 -0.56 -8.56
N LEU A 206 19.14 -0.91 -9.61
CA LEU A 206 19.66 -2.26 -9.77
C LEU A 206 20.67 -2.60 -8.67
N ASN A 207 21.57 -1.69 -8.39
CA ASN A 207 22.56 -1.88 -7.31
C ASN A 207 21.88 -1.98 -5.93
N ILE A 208 20.81 -1.22 -5.71
CA ILE A 208 20.05 -1.31 -4.46
C ILE A 208 19.36 -2.68 -4.35
N LEU A 209 18.71 -3.15 -5.40
CA LEU A 209 18.04 -4.45 -5.42
C LEU A 209 19.02 -5.60 -5.23
N ASP A 210 20.20 -5.56 -5.88
CA ASP A 210 21.26 -6.57 -5.73
C ASP A 210 21.81 -6.63 -4.30
N LYS A 211 21.92 -5.49 -3.62
CA LYS A 211 22.33 -5.46 -2.20
C LYS A 211 21.28 -6.11 -1.30
N LEU A 212 20.01 -5.84 -1.53
CA LEU A 212 18.92 -6.44 -0.75
C LEU A 212 18.86 -7.95 -0.90
N ASP A 213 19.10 -8.49 -2.09
CA ASP A 213 19.13 -9.94 -2.34
C ASP A 213 20.20 -10.67 -1.53
N ARG A 214 21.34 -10.04 -1.31
CA ARG A 214 22.42 -10.60 -0.48
C ARG A 214 22.07 -10.64 1.01
N ASP A 215 21.17 -9.77 1.46
CA ASP A 215 20.74 -9.65 2.86
C ASP A 215 19.48 -10.51 3.17
N GLU A 216 18.73 -10.97 2.14
CA GLU A 216 17.51 -11.76 2.32
C GLU A 216 17.72 -13.11 3.03
N THR A 217 18.91 -13.66 3.01
CA THR A 217 19.25 -14.92 3.70
C THR A 217 19.15 -14.84 5.22
N ARG A 218 18.89 -13.66 5.79
CA ARG A 218 18.88 -13.38 7.25
C ARG A 218 17.50 -13.11 7.84
N ASN A 219 16.42 -13.19 7.05
CA ASN A 219 15.11 -12.72 7.52
C ASN A 219 14.12 -13.83 7.87
N PRO A 220 13.69 -13.96 9.14
CA PRO A 220 12.73 -14.97 9.59
C PRO A 220 11.25 -14.60 9.39
N TYR A 221 10.91 -13.37 8.95
CA TYR A 221 9.53 -12.90 8.93
C TYR A 221 8.93 -12.95 7.52
N HIS A 222 8.17 -14.02 7.23
CA HIS A 222 7.33 -14.10 6.04
C HIS A 222 5.90 -13.72 6.39
N PHE A 223 5.45 -12.56 5.93
CA PHE A 223 4.02 -12.28 5.93
C PHE A 223 3.31 -13.18 4.91
N SER A 224 2.15 -13.62 5.29
CA SER A 224 1.25 -14.36 4.41
C SER A 224 -0.11 -13.71 4.38
N THR A 225 -0.79 -13.88 3.26
CA THR A 225 -2.17 -13.46 3.08
C THR A 225 -3.05 -14.70 3.08
N LEU A 226 -4.20 -14.59 3.74
CA LEU A 226 -5.26 -15.57 3.72
C LEU A 226 -6.51 -14.90 3.16
N GLU A 227 -6.91 -15.33 1.96
CA GLU A 227 -8.11 -14.83 1.29
C GLU A 227 -9.13 -15.96 1.19
N PHE A 228 -10.38 -15.67 1.51
CA PHE A 228 -11.45 -16.64 1.41
C PHE A 228 -12.81 -15.97 1.27
N LYS A 229 -13.79 -16.74 0.76
CA LYS A 229 -15.19 -16.32 0.64
C LYS A 229 -16.01 -17.04 1.70
N THR A 230 -17.04 -16.35 2.20
CA THR A 230 -18.02 -16.94 3.12
C THR A 230 -19.43 -16.57 2.71
N LYS A 231 -20.37 -17.49 2.97
CA LYS A 231 -21.81 -17.24 2.83
C LYS A 231 -22.47 -17.02 4.19
N LYS A 232 -21.68 -17.13 5.26
CA LYS A 232 -22.17 -16.93 6.63
C LYS A 232 -22.50 -15.46 6.84
N SER A 233 -23.67 -15.20 7.39
CA SER A 233 -24.03 -13.86 7.88
C SER A 233 -23.37 -13.63 9.23
N ILE A 234 -22.54 -12.61 9.32
CA ILE A 234 -21.76 -12.26 10.51
C ILE A 234 -22.07 -10.82 10.85
N ASP A 235 -22.57 -10.55 12.07
CA ASP A 235 -22.82 -9.20 12.51
C ASP A 235 -21.52 -8.48 12.89
N TYR A 236 -21.53 -7.16 12.84
CA TYR A 236 -20.34 -6.38 13.18
C TYR A 236 -19.84 -6.62 14.61
N SER A 237 -20.76 -6.87 15.56
CA SER A 237 -20.39 -7.27 16.92
C SER A 237 -19.62 -8.59 16.96
N ASP A 238 -20.00 -9.56 16.13
CA ASP A 238 -19.33 -10.85 16.04
C ASP A 238 -17.96 -10.72 15.42
N ILE A 239 -17.81 -9.88 14.39
CA ILE A 239 -16.52 -9.60 13.78
C ILE A 239 -15.53 -8.97 14.77
N LYS A 240 -15.99 -8.07 15.63
CA LYS A 240 -15.16 -7.52 16.71
C LYS A 240 -14.67 -8.61 17.67
N LEU A 241 -15.52 -9.55 18.02
CA LEU A 241 -15.13 -10.67 18.88
C LEU A 241 -14.14 -11.60 18.19
N ILE A 242 -14.32 -11.89 16.91
CA ILE A 242 -13.38 -12.68 16.11
C ILE A 242 -12.00 -12.01 16.10
N PHE A 243 -11.93 -10.72 15.82
CA PHE A 243 -10.65 -10.01 15.81
C PHE A 243 -10.03 -9.89 17.19
N LYS A 244 -10.82 -9.89 18.26
CA LYS A 244 -10.30 -9.99 19.62
C LYS A 244 -9.66 -11.36 19.92
N CYS A 245 -10.18 -12.45 19.33
CA CYS A 245 -9.53 -13.77 19.45
C CYS A 245 -8.12 -13.77 18.84
N PHE A 246 -7.85 -12.93 17.85
CA PHE A 246 -6.55 -12.83 17.21
C PHE A 246 -5.45 -12.21 18.09
N GLU A 247 -5.78 -11.71 19.28
CA GLU A 247 -4.80 -11.35 20.31
C GLU A 247 -4.02 -12.61 20.83
N ASP A 248 -4.58 -13.80 20.65
CA ASP A 248 -3.89 -15.07 20.89
C ASP A 248 -3.01 -15.46 19.68
N GLU A 249 -1.83 -14.86 19.64
CA GLU A 249 -0.85 -15.07 18.56
C GLU A 249 -0.37 -16.52 18.46
N ASP A 250 -0.37 -17.29 19.56
CA ASP A 250 0.06 -18.68 19.57
C ASP A 250 -0.94 -19.57 18.81
N THR A 251 -2.23 -19.27 18.92
CA THR A 251 -3.30 -20.02 18.26
C THR A 251 -3.52 -19.61 16.82
N TYR A 252 -3.46 -18.32 16.48
CA TYR A 252 -3.87 -17.78 15.18
C TYR A 252 -2.72 -17.24 14.34
N GLY A 253 -1.55 -17.03 14.93
CA GLY A 253 -0.48 -16.23 14.35
C GLY A 253 -0.74 -14.74 14.56
N LYS A 254 0.22 -13.88 14.19
CA LYS A 254 0.06 -12.44 14.36
C LYS A 254 -0.67 -11.84 13.18
N ILE A 255 -1.90 -11.41 13.41
CA ILE A 255 -2.70 -10.69 12.42
C ILE A 255 -2.37 -9.20 12.52
N VAL A 256 -1.98 -8.60 11.40
CA VAL A 256 -1.67 -7.16 11.32
C VAL A 256 -2.76 -6.38 10.59
N ARG A 257 -3.53 -7.04 9.73
CA ARG A 257 -4.66 -6.46 9.05
C ARG A 257 -5.73 -7.50 8.75
N GLY A 258 -6.98 -7.08 8.81
CA GLY A 258 -8.12 -7.80 8.26
C GLY A 258 -9.03 -6.86 7.52
N LYS A 259 -9.42 -7.22 6.31
CA LYS A 259 -10.45 -6.51 5.54
C LYS A 259 -11.47 -7.49 5.06
N GLY A 260 -12.69 -7.04 4.90
CA GLY A 260 -13.70 -7.87 4.28
C GLY A 260 -14.99 -7.13 4.02
N ILE A 261 -15.80 -7.78 3.18
CA ILE A 261 -17.17 -7.40 2.91
C ILE A 261 -18.02 -8.58 3.39
N LEU A 262 -18.95 -8.31 4.27
CA LEU A 262 -19.80 -9.32 4.89
C LEU A 262 -21.26 -8.91 4.84
N GLN A 263 -22.14 -9.90 4.93
CA GLN A 263 -23.56 -9.70 5.12
C GLN A 263 -23.91 -9.94 6.59
N ASN A 264 -24.64 -9.00 7.22
CA ASN A 264 -25.16 -9.20 8.56
C ASN A 264 -26.44 -10.08 8.56
N ARG A 265 -26.96 -10.43 9.74
CA ARG A 265 -28.18 -11.25 9.88
C ARG A 265 -29.43 -10.56 9.31
N ASP A 266 -29.47 -9.23 9.28
CA ASP A 266 -30.52 -8.43 8.66
C ASP A 266 -30.39 -8.31 7.13
N LYS A 267 -29.43 -9.06 6.54
CA LYS A 267 -29.11 -9.09 5.11
C LYS A 267 -28.59 -7.75 4.55
N ASN A 268 -28.11 -6.86 5.38
CA ASN A 268 -27.39 -5.67 4.96
C ASN A 268 -25.90 -6.02 4.77
N TRP A 269 -25.30 -5.43 3.76
CA TRP A 269 -23.89 -5.60 3.48
C TRP A 269 -23.08 -4.49 4.14
N TYR A 270 -21.93 -4.85 4.69
CA TYR A 270 -20.98 -3.90 5.27
C TYR A 270 -19.56 -4.30 4.93
N LYS A 271 -18.68 -3.32 4.85
CA LYS A 271 -17.23 -3.46 4.76
C LYS A 271 -16.65 -3.27 6.14
N PHE A 272 -15.64 -4.05 6.49
CA PHE A 272 -14.82 -3.81 7.68
C PHE A 272 -13.36 -3.66 7.32
N ASP A 273 -12.64 -2.87 8.09
CA ASP A 273 -11.18 -2.73 8.05
C ASP A 273 -10.64 -2.79 9.47
N TYR A 274 -9.82 -3.82 9.74
CA TYR A 274 -9.14 -4.02 11.00
C TYR A 274 -7.66 -3.74 10.85
N VAL A 275 -7.14 -2.88 11.71
CA VAL A 275 -5.72 -2.57 11.84
C VAL A 275 -5.41 -2.41 13.32
N GLU A 276 -4.52 -3.25 13.86
CA GLU A 276 -3.93 -3.01 15.17
C GLU A 276 -4.94 -2.80 16.32
N ASN A 277 -5.90 -3.70 16.45
CA ASN A 277 -6.95 -3.65 17.46
C ASN A 277 -8.02 -2.57 17.23
N GLU A 278 -7.91 -1.79 16.16
CA GLU A 278 -8.97 -0.91 15.70
C GLU A 278 -9.74 -1.57 14.57
N ILE A 279 -11.05 -1.59 14.66
CA ILE A 279 -11.92 -2.08 13.60
C ILE A 279 -12.95 -1.01 13.26
N ASN A 280 -13.06 -0.71 11.99
CA ASN A 280 -14.02 0.24 11.44
C ASN A 280 -15.01 -0.48 10.53
N GLU A 281 -16.23 0.03 10.45
CA GLU A 281 -17.23 -0.48 9.53
C GLU A 281 -17.82 0.66 8.69
N GLU A 282 -18.23 0.29 7.49
CA GLU A 282 -18.95 1.15 6.56
C GLU A 282 -20.05 0.35 5.88
N SER A 283 -21.20 0.97 5.61
CA SER A 283 -22.24 0.36 4.78
C SER A 283 -21.72 0.07 3.39
N TYR A 284 -22.12 -1.07 2.83
CA TYR A 284 -21.66 -1.50 1.52
C TYR A 284 -22.81 -1.92 0.60
N TYR A 285 -22.53 -1.95 -0.71
CA TYR A 285 -23.50 -2.40 -1.70
C TYR A 285 -23.63 -3.93 -1.69
N LYS A 286 -24.72 -4.42 -2.26
CA LYS A 286 -25.01 -5.86 -2.33
C LYS A 286 -23.96 -6.60 -3.13
N GLU A 287 -23.47 -7.72 -2.56
CA GLU A 287 -22.56 -8.68 -3.19
C GLU A 287 -23.22 -10.08 -3.25
N GLU A 288 -22.59 -11.00 -3.99
CA GLU A 288 -23.04 -12.39 -4.10
C GLU A 288 -22.56 -13.26 -2.92
N SER A 289 -21.41 -12.95 -2.38
CA SER A 289 -20.78 -13.65 -1.23
C SER A 289 -19.88 -12.72 -0.46
N GLY A 290 -19.77 -12.96 0.84
CA GLY A 290 -18.76 -12.30 1.67
C GLY A 290 -17.35 -12.66 1.22
N ALA A 291 -16.44 -11.70 1.33
CA ALA A 291 -15.03 -11.88 1.02
C ALA A 291 -14.19 -11.32 2.16
N ILE A 292 -13.16 -12.05 2.57
CA ILE A 292 -12.28 -11.70 3.69
C ILE A 292 -10.83 -11.88 3.25
N CYS A 293 -10.01 -10.90 3.63
CA CYS A 293 -8.56 -10.94 3.47
C CYS A 293 -7.91 -10.66 4.83
N ILE A 294 -7.07 -11.56 5.29
CA ILE A 294 -6.31 -11.46 6.54
C ILE A 294 -4.83 -11.49 6.20
N ILE A 295 -4.09 -10.54 6.72
CA ILE A 295 -2.65 -10.39 6.51
C ILE A 295 -1.95 -10.49 7.86
N GLY A 296 -0.91 -11.31 7.91
CA GLY A 296 -0.14 -11.52 9.11
C GLY A 296 1.06 -12.43 8.90
N TYR A 297 1.76 -12.75 9.97
CA TYR A 297 2.84 -13.72 9.90
C TYR A 297 2.56 -14.94 10.79
N LYS A 298 3.10 -16.11 10.39
CA LYS A 298 2.82 -17.42 11.01
C LYS A 298 1.31 -17.71 11.12
N LEU A 299 0.51 -17.26 10.15
CA LEU A 299 -0.94 -17.45 10.19
C LEU A 299 -1.31 -18.93 10.26
N ASN A 300 -2.09 -19.29 11.28
CA ASN A 300 -2.74 -20.58 11.35
C ASN A 300 -4.03 -20.57 10.55
N LYS A 301 -3.89 -20.83 9.23
CA LYS A 301 -5.00 -20.73 8.28
C LYS A 301 -6.23 -21.54 8.72
N LYS A 302 -6.02 -22.75 9.24
CA LYS A 302 -7.11 -23.64 9.68
C LYS A 302 -7.90 -23.01 10.84
N ASN A 303 -7.21 -22.56 11.88
CA ASN A 303 -7.86 -21.98 13.05
C ASN A 303 -8.59 -20.67 12.70
N ILE A 304 -8.00 -19.86 11.79
CA ILE A 304 -8.63 -18.64 11.33
C ILE A 304 -9.92 -18.96 10.56
N LEU A 305 -9.88 -19.87 9.58
CA LEU A 305 -11.04 -20.24 8.78
C LEU A 305 -12.21 -20.73 9.64
N ASN A 306 -11.94 -21.54 10.65
CA ASN A 306 -12.97 -22.07 11.57
C ASN A 306 -13.79 -20.97 12.27
N LEU A 307 -13.25 -19.77 12.45
CA LEU A 307 -13.99 -18.65 13.05
C LEU A 307 -15.04 -18.06 12.11
N PHE A 308 -14.87 -18.28 10.81
CA PHE A 308 -15.73 -17.74 9.76
C PHE A 308 -16.63 -18.80 9.11
N GLU A 309 -16.49 -20.04 9.49
CA GLU A 309 -17.40 -21.16 9.18
C GLU A 309 -18.49 -21.28 10.23
#